data_4279d82dd2fc3c7b862fe6e8f2d0aa51
#
_entry.id   4279d82dd2fc3c7b862fe6e8f2d0aa51
#
_cell.length_a   1.000
_cell.length_b   1.000
_cell.length_c   1.000
_cell.angle_alpha   90.00
_cell.angle_beta   90.00
_cell.angle_gamma   90.00
#
_symmetry.space_group_name_H-M   'P 1'
#
loop_
_entity.id
_entity.type
_entity.pdbx_description
1 polymer ?
#
loop_
_entity_poly.entity_id
_entity_poly.type
_entity_poly.pdbx_seq_one_letter_code
_entity_poly.pdbx_strand_id
1 'polypeptide(L)'
;NSKDEIQWLPICGMPQTIIANKTLFEQYGIRIPKNYKEYAQACQQFYDNGIKPYSLDLAEDWSAHEVIQTGAIGEFMSLDGIEWRSSAESASGDIAFDDALWKRIFSETNTFLKDSHFTSDDISVDINTAAQMFLEGKSAMFHGYPALMQEYQEQMDAELTRIPFFSQISDEAFINMTP
;
A
#
# COMPACT_ATOMS: atom_id res chain seq x y z
N ASN A 1 -24.54 4.03 12.45
CA ASN A 1 -24.68 5.48 12.38
C ASN A 1 -25.37 5.98 13.67
N SER A 2 -25.36 7.29 13.90
CA SER A 2 -25.92 7.91 15.12
C SER A 2 -27.44 7.77 15.31
N LYS A 3 -28.14 7.13 14.36
CA LYS A 3 -29.60 6.92 14.35
C LYS A 3 -30.00 5.44 14.40
N ASP A 4 -29.03 4.52 14.59
CA ASP A 4 -29.26 3.06 14.54
C ASP A 4 -29.93 2.58 13.22
N GLU A 5 -29.76 3.33 12.14
CA GLU A 5 -30.29 2.98 10.83
C GLU A 5 -29.20 2.28 10.02
N ILE A 6 -29.51 1.14 9.44
CA ILE A 6 -28.64 0.47 8.46
C ILE A 6 -28.77 1.24 7.13
N GLN A 7 -27.76 1.99 6.76
CA GLN A 7 -27.74 2.77 5.51
C GLN A 7 -27.20 1.95 4.33
N TRP A 8 -26.33 1.00 4.61
CA TRP A 8 -25.80 0.06 3.62
C TRP A 8 -25.35 -1.21 4.31
N LEU A 9 -25.37 -2.32 3.57
CA LEU A 9 -24.90 -3.62 4.02
C LEU A 9 -23.76 -4.08 3.11
N PRO A 10 -22.52 -4.25 3.62
CA PRO A 10 -21.45 -4.79 2.82
C PRO A 10 -21.73 -6.25 2.49
N ILE A 11 -21.71 -6.60 1.22
CA ILE A 11 -21.92 -7.97 0.75
C ILE A 11 -20.60 -8.70 0.46
N CYS A 12 -19.51 -7.95 0.30
CA CYS A 12 -18.14 -8.47 0.20
C CYS A 12 -17.16 -7.39 0.63
N GLY A 13 -15.92 -7.79 0.91
CA GLY A 13 -14.79 -6.90 1.10
C GLY A 13 -13.62 -7.36 0.22
N MET A 14 -12.89 -6.42 -0.37
CA MET A 14 -11.69 -6.72 -1.13
C MET A 14 -10.44 -6.49 -0.26
N PRO A 15 -9.69 -7.56 0.08
CA PRO A 15 -8.45 -7.40 0.81
C PRO A 15 -7.38 -6.79 -0.10
N GLN A 16 -6.99 -5.57 0.18
CA GLN A 16 -5.88 -4.87 -0.49
C GLN A 16 -4.55 -5.33 0.11
N THR A 17 -3.59 -5.62 -0.74
CA THR A 17 -2.24 -6.08 -0.37
C THR A 17 -1.23 -5.60 -1.42
N ILE A 18 0.05 -5.86 -1.18
CA ILE A 18 1.08 -5.75 -2.21
C ILE A 18 1.15 -7.09 -2.95
N ILE A 19 1.00 -7.07 -4.27
CA ILE A 19 1.31 -8.23 -5.13
C ILE A 19 2.81 -8.16 -5.44
N ALA A 20 3.53 -9.24 -5.20
CA ALA A 20 4.96 -9.34 -5.42
C ALA A 20 5.29 -10.42 -6.46
N ASN A 21 6.20 -10.10 -7.38
CA ASN A 21 6.75 -11.05 -8.33
C ASN A 21 7.80 -11.92 -7.62
N LYS A 22 7.38 -13.05 -7.06
CA LYS A 22 8.23 -13.97 -6.30
C LYS A 22 9.42 -14.46 -7.13
N THR A 23 9.22 -14.69 -8.42
CA THR A 23 10.30 -15.11 -9.33
C THR A 23 11.41 -14.06 -9.39
N LEU A 24 11.09 -12.75 -9.42
CA LEU A 24 12.10 -11.69 -9.35
C LEU A 24 12.83 -11.70 -8.01
N PHE A 25 12.11 -11.86 -6.90
CA PHE A 25 12.74 -11.97 -5.58
C PHE A 25 13.76 -13.12 -5.54
N GLU A 26 13.41 -14.30 -6.06
CA GLU A 26 14.31 -15.46 -6.13
C GLU A 26 15.48 -15.22 -7.07
N GLN A 27 15.23 -14.63 -8.25
CA GLN A 27 16.25 -14.34 -9.26
C GLN A 27 17.36 -13.42 -8.72
N TYR A 28 16.98 -12.41 -7.92
CA TYR A 28 17.93 -11.45 -7.33
C TYR A 28 18.43 -11.87 -5.94
N GLY A 29 18.01 -13.03 -5.42
CA GLY A 29 18.38 -13.51 -4.10
C GLY A 29 17.82 -12.65 -2.96
N ILE A 30 16.73 -11.92 -3.22
CA ILE A 30 16.05 -11.04 -2.28
C ILE A 30 14.96 -11.85 -1.56
N ARG A 31 14.88 -11.75 -0.24
CA ARG A 31 13.85 -12.46 0.52
C ARG A 31 12.55 -11.68 0.52
N ILE A 32 11.43 -12.40 0.45
CA ILE A 32 10.09 -11.81 0.68
C ILE A 32 10.07 -11.19 2.09
N PRO A 33 9.77 -9.89 2.22
CA PRO A 33 9.80 -9.18 3.50
C PRO A 33 8.69 -9.64 4.44
N LYS A 34 8.99 -9.60 5.75
CA LYS A 34 8.07 -9.96 6.83
C LYS A 34 7.75 -8.78 7.77
N ASN A 35 8.45 -7.67 7.62
CA ASN A 35 8.25 -6.43 8.35
C ASN A 35 8.73 -5.24 7.51
N TYR A 36 8.45 -4.02 7.97
CA TYR A 36 8.78 -2.80 7.23
C TYR A 36 10.29 -2.65 6.95
N LYS A 37 11.14 -2.99 7.90
CA LYS A 37 12.60 -2.92 7.71
C LYS A 37 13.08 -3.83 6.58
N GLU A 38 12.57 -5.05 6.53
CA GLU A 38 12.89 -5.99 5.44
C GLU A 38 12.31 -5.51 4.10
N TYR A 39 11.12 -4.88 4.11
CA TYR A 39 10.53 -4.24 2.93
C TYR A 39 11.43 -3.15 2.37
N ALA A 40 11.86 -2.20 3.20
CA ALA A 40 12.76 -1.12 2.78
C ALA A 40 14.10 -1.67 2.23
N GLN A 41 14.64 -2.71 2.86
CA GLN A 41 15.86 -3.39 2.37
C GLN A 41 15.65 -4.07 1.02
N ALA A 42 14.51 -4.72 0.81
CA ALA A 42 14.17 -5.33 -0.47
C ALA A 42 14.01 -4.27 -1.57
N CYS A 43 13.36 -3.15 -1.27
CA CYS A 43 13.23 -2.03 -2.18
C CYS A 43 14.60 -1.47 -2.60
N GLN A 44 15.50 -1.25 -1.64
CA GLN A 44 16.85 -0.79 -1.95
C GLN A 44 17.60 -1.78 -2.85
N GLN A 45 17.51 -3.08 -2.56
CA GLN A 45 18.20 -4.11 -3.36
C GLN A 45 17.65 -4.18 -4.80
N PHE A 46 16.35 -4.06 -5.01
CA PHE A 46 15.78 -3.98 -6.36
C PHE A 46 16.24 -2.73 -7.08
N TYR A 47 16.19 -1.59 -6.42
CA TYR A 47 16.67 -0.33 -6.99
C TYR A 47 18.13 -0.39 -7.43
N ASP A 48 19.01 -0.95 -6.60
CA ASP A 48 20.44 -1.12 -6.91
C ASP A 48 20.68 -2.05 -8.12
N ASN A 49 19.73 -2.94 -8.42
CA ASN A 49 19.74 -3.82 -9.59
C ASN A 49 19.00 -3.23 -10.80
N GLY A 50 18.54 -1.98 -10.75
CA GLY A 50 17.85 -1.31 -11.84
C GLY A 50 16.40 -1.77 -12.04
N ILE A 51 15.81 -2.45 -11.06
CA ILE A 51 14.41 -2.86 -11.04
C ILE A 51 13.63 -1.85 -10.18
N LYS A 52 12.51 -1.35 -10.69
CA LYS A 52 11.63 -0.52 -9.87
C LYS A 52 11.07 -1.36 -8.71
N PRO A 53 11.26 -0.94 -7.45
CA PRO A 53 10.80 -1.76 -6.32
C PRO A 53 9.28 -1.94 -6.29
N TYR A 54 8.55 -0.84 -6.52
CA TYR A 54 7.10 -0.82 -6.40
C TYR A 54 6.51 0.14 -7.44
N SER A 55 5.54 -0.31 -8.24
CA SER A 55 4.79 0.54 -9.17
C SER A 55 3.42 0.87 -8.58
N LEU A 56 3.06 2.16 -8.65
CA LEU A 56 1.76 2.70 -8.26
C LEU A 56 1.26 3.63 -9.36
N ASP A 57 -0.04 3.74 -9.44
CA ASP A 57 -0.80 4.55 -10.39
C ASP A 57 -1.11 5.93 -9.79
N LEU A 58 -0.09 6.71 -9.48
CA LEU A 58 -0.22 8.00 -8.77
C LEU A 58 -0.95 9.10 -9.56
N ALA A 59 -1.22 8.89 -10.85
CA ALA A 59 -2.02 9.81 -11.66
C ALA A 59 -3.53 9.72 -11.38
N GLU A 60 -3.99 8.66 -10.69
CA GLU A 60 -5.40 8.47 -10.38
C GLU A 60 -5.82 9.27 -9.14
N ASP A 61 -7.00 9.87 -9.17
CA ASP A 61 -7.51 10.73 -8.08
C ASP A 61 -7.61 10.01 -6.72
N TRP A 62 -7.80 8.69 -6.73
CA TRP A 62 -7.93 7.86 -5.54
C TRP A 62 -6.60 7.33 -5.00
N SER A 63 -5.53 7.35 -5.79
CA SER A 63 -4.24 6.74 -5.41
C SER A 63 -3.56 7.44 -4.25
N ALA A 64 -3.75 8.76 -4.11
CA ALA A 64 -3.14 9.51 -3.02
C ALA A 64 -3.55 8.98 -1.64
N HIS A 65 -4.83 8.61 -1.45
CA HIS A 65 -5.27 8.05 -0.18
C HIS A 65 -4.73 6.64 0.07
N GLU A 66 -4.58 5.82 -0.98
CA GLU A 66 -3.99 4.48 -0.85
C GLU A 66 -2.52 4.54 -0.45
N VAL A 67 -1.77 5.48 -1.00
CA VAL A 67 -0.38 5.73 -0.61
C VAL A 67 -0.27 6.13 0.86
N ILE A 68 -1.15 7.04 1.32
CA ILE A 68 -1.19 7.47 2.71
C ILE A 68 -1.58 6.29 3.62
N GLN A 69 -2.61 5.53 3.26
CA GLN A 69 -3.02 4.36 4.03
C GLN A 69 -1.93 3.28 4.09
N THR A 70 -1.28 2.98 2.98
CA THR A 70 -0.22 1.97 2.91
C THR A 70 1.01 2.42 3.70
N GLY A 71 1.44 3.67 3.50
CA GLY A 71 2.65 4.21 4.11
C GLY A 71 2.54 4.39 5.62
N ALA A 72 1.36 4.73 6.12
CA ALA A 72 1.12 5.02 7.53
C ALA A 72 0.10 4.07 8.18
N ILE A 73 0.00 2.83 7.70
CA ILE A 73 -1.02 1.88 8.18
C ILE A 73 -0.92 1.66 9.70
N GLY A 74 0.29 1.66 10.27
CA GLY A 74 0.51 1.53 11.70
C GLY A 74 -0.14 2.65 12.51
N GLU A 75 0.00 3.89 12.08
CA GLU A 75 -0.63 5.04 12.73
C GLU A 75 -2.16 4.98 12.62
N PHE A 76 -2.71 4.62 11.46
CA PHE A 76 -4.16 4.46 11.30
C PHE A 76 -4.74 3.34 12.18
N MET A 77 -3.97 2.30 12.47
CA MET A 77 -4.38 1.18 13.32
C MET A 77 -3.99 1.35 14.79
N SER A 78 -3.28 2.43 15.15
CA SER A 78 -2.99 2.82 16.53
C SER A 78 -4.25 3.25 17.29
N LEU A 79 -4.15 3.34 18.63
CA LEU A 79 -5.26 3.87 19.43
C LEU A 79 -5.65 5.29 19.02
N ASP A 80 -4.66 6.17 18.80
CA ASP A 80 -4.89 7.54 18.35
C ASP A 80 -5.62 7.57 16.99
N GLY A 81 -5.20 6.69 16.06
CA GLY A 81 -5.83 6.57 14.74
C GLY A 81 -7.26 6.05 14.79
N ILE A 82 -7.53 5.09 15.67
CA ILE A 82 -8.87 4.55 15.89
C ILE A 82 -9.78 5.62 16.53
N GLU A 83 -9.29 6.35 17.52
CA GLU A 83 -10.01 7.45 18.17
C GLU A 83 -10.31 8.57 17.18
N TRP A 84 -9.32 8.95 16.35
CA TRP A 84 -9.52 9.96 15.31
C TRP A 84 -10.61 9.54 14.32
N ARG A 85 -10.58 8.31 13.80
CA ARG A 85 -11.62 7.80 12.87
C ARG A 85 -13.00 7.78 13.51
N SER A 86 -13.12 7.31 14.74
CA SER A 86 -14.37 7.29 15.48
C SER A 86 -14.92 8.69 15.70
N SER A 87 -14.04 9.65 15.97
CA SER A 87 -14.41 11.06 16.09
C SER A 87 -14.85 11.63 14.74
N ALA A 88 -14.14 11.30 13.67
CA ALA A 88 -14.48 11.72 12.31
C ALA A 88 -15.85 11.21 11.86
N GLU A 89 -16.16 9.94 12.14
CA GLU A 89 -17.46 9.32 11.82
C GLU A 89 -18.63 9.90 12.63
N SER A 90 -18.36 10.36 13.85
CA SER A 90 -19.37 10.93 14.75
C SER A 90 -19.49 12.45 14.66
N ALA A 91 -18.53 13.11 14.00
CA ALA A 91 -18.40 14.53 14.11
C ALA A 91 -19.38 15.32 13.25
N SER A 92 -19.91 16.33 13.85
CA SER A 92 -20.65 17.43 13.25
C SER A 92 -19.72 18.54 12.71
N GLY A 93 -18.51 18.22 12.22
CA GLY A 93 -17.80 19.14 11.36
C GLY A 93 -16.41 19.66 11.72
N ASP A 94 -15.86 19.43 12.89
CA ASP A 94 -14.55 20.01 13.27
C ASP A 94 -13.44 18.94 13.32
N ILE A 95 -13.09 18.35 12.15
CA ILE A 95 -11.96 17.43 12.05
C ILE A 95 -10.72 18.24 11.67
N ALA A 96 -9.73 18.29 12.56
CA ALA A 96 -8.44 18.92 12.28
C ALA A 96 -7.46 17.91 11.68
N PHE A 97 -6.73 18.33 10.64
CA PHE A 97 -5.65 17.57 10.00
C PHE A 97 -4.26 18.07 10.39
N ASP A 98 -4.17 18.99 11.32
CA ASP A 98 -2.93 19.63 11.79
C ASP A 98 -2.43 19.07 13.13
N ASP A 99 -3.10 18.07 13.69
CA ASP A 99 -2.75 17.44 14.95
C ASP A 99 -1.46 16.58 14.86
N ALA A 100 -1.03 16.08 16.01
CA ALA A 100 0.18 15.27 16.11
C ALA A 100 0.07 13.95 15.35
N LEU A 101 -1.11 13.36 15.26
CA LEU A 101 -1.38 12.12 14.52
C LEU A 101 -1.10 12.33 13.02
N TRP A 102 -1.69 13.36 12.41
CA TRP A 102 -1.53 13.62 10.98
C TRP A 102 -0.10 14.00 10.60
N LYS A 103 0.64 14.66 11.49
CA LYS A 103 2.07 14.90 11.30
C LYS A 103 2.87 13.59 11.25
N ARG A 104 2.54 12.61 12.10
CA ARG A 104 3.15 11.29 12.05
C ARG A 104 2.75 10.54 10.78
N ILE A 105 1.47 10.53 10.42
CA ILE A 105 0.95 9.90 9.19
C ILE A 105 1.71 10.44 7.95
N PHE A 106 1.82 11.74 7.78
CA PHE A 106 2.56 12.31 6.65
C PHE A 106 4.06 12.04 6.71
N SER A 107 4.65 11.97 7.90
CA SER A 107 6.05 11.59 8.07
C SER A 107 6.31 10.17 7.63
N GLU A 108 5.48 9.22 8.04
CA GLU A 108 5.58 7.81 7.65
C GLU A 108 5.30 7.61 6.16
N THR A 109 4.28 8.28 5.61
CA THR A 109 4.00 8.27 4.18
C THR A 109 5.21 8.74 3.37
N ASN A 110 5.86 9.82 3.79
CA ASN A 110 7.05 10.33 3.12
C ASN A 110 8.24 9.34 3.24
N THR A 111 8.38 8.67 4.38
CA THR A 111 9.38 7.61 4.57
C THR A 111 9.10 6.44 3.63
N PHE A 112 7.85 5.97 3.57
CA PHE A 112 7.43 4.90 2.65
C PHE A 112 7.73 5.24 1.18
N LEU A 113 7.40 6.46 0.73
CA LEU A 113 7.67 6.90 -0.64
C LEU A 113 9.18 6.89 -0.94
N LYS A 114 10.00 7.36 -0.01
CA LYS A 114 11.47 7.36 -0.15
C LYS A 114 12.02 5.94 -0.19
N ASP A 115 11.63 5.10 0.74
CA ASP A 115 12.11 3.71 0.85
C ASP A 115 11.65 2.85 -0.33
N SER A 116 10.50 3.18 -0.93
CA SER A 116 10.00 2.55 -2.15
C SER A 116 10.60 3.15 -3.43
N HIS A 117 11.51 4.12 -3.32
CA HIS A 117 12.16 4.81 -4.44
C HIS A 117 11.19 5.50 -5.42
N PHE A 118 10.10 6.09 -4.90
CA PHE A 118 9.24 6.94 -5.71
C PHE A 118 9.90 8.28 -6.01
N THR A 119 9.65 8.76 -7.24
CA THR A 119 10.17 10.03 -7.76
C THR A 119 9.03 10.92 -8.26
N SER A 120 9.35 12.16 -8.63
CA SER A 120 8.36 13.06 -9.26
C SER A 120 7.77 12.51 -10.55
N ASP A 121 8.49 11.65 -11.27
CA ASP A 121 8.03 11.08 -12.54
C ASP A 121 6.89 10.07 -12.33
N ASP A 122 6.84 9.45 -11.14
CA ASP A 122 5.79 8.50 -10.78
C ASP A 122 4.40 9.16 -10.61
N ILE A 123 4.35 10.48 -10.38
CA ILE A 123 3.09 11.22 -10.23
C ILE A 123 2.22 11.16 -11.50
N SER A 124 2.84 10.98 -12.67
CA SER A 124 2.16 10.89 -13.95
C SER A 124 1.84 9.46 -14.41
N VAL A 125 2.17 8.46 -13.60
CA VAL A 125 1.95 7.05 -13.93
C VAL A 125 0.49 6.70 -13.69
N ASP A 126 -0.22 6.32 -14.76
CA ASP A 126 -1.59 5.81 -14.70
C ASP A 126 -1.63 4.30 -14.37
N ILE A 127 -2.82 3.78 -14.08
CA ILE A 127 -3.02 2.39 -13.69
C ILE A 127 -2.53 1.39 -14.76
N ASN A 128 -2.74 1.69 -16.05
CA ASN A 128 -2.32 0.80 -17.14
C ASN A 128 -0.80 0.75 -17.25
N THR A 129 -0.15 1.90 -17.13
CA THR A 129 1.32 2.00 -17.13
C THR A 129 1.94 1.29 -15.94
N ALA A 130 1.40 1.49 -14.73
CA ALA A 130 1.87 0.82 -13.52
C ALA A 130 1.70 -0.71 -13.61
N ALA A 131 0.54 -1.17 -14.09
CA ALA A 131 0.26 -2.59 -14.32
C ALA A 131 1.21 -3.19 -15.36
N GLN A 132 1.42 -2.51 -16.49
CA GLN A 132 2.32 -2.98 -17.53
C GLN A 132 3.76 -3.09 -17.04
N MET A 133 4.24 -2.13 -16.25
CA MET A 133 5.58 -2.22 -15.64
C MET A 133 5.74 -3.48 -14.80
N PHE A 134 4.70 -3.85 -14.04
CA PHE A 134 4.71 -5.05 -13.24
C PHE A 134 4.65 -6.33 -14.10
N LEU A 135 3.73 -6.40 -15.06
CA LEU A 135 3.57 -7.53 -15.98
C LEU A 135 4.83 -7.82 -16.79
N GLU A 136 5.57 -6.78 -17.18
CA GLU A 136 6.84 -6.90 -17.92
C GLU A 136 8.05 -7.20 -17.01
N GLY A 137 7.85 -7.34 -15.70
CA GLY A 137 8.94 -7.57 -14.73
C GLY A 137 9.87 -6.37 -14.53
N LYS A 138 9.45 -5.17 -14.96
CA LYS A 138 10.18 -3.90 -14.72
C LYS A 138 9.98 -3.37 -13.30
N SER A 139 8.93 -3.84 -12.62
CA SER A 139 8.64 -3.58 -11.22
C SER A 139 8.52 -4.89 -10.46
N ALA A 140 9.05 -4.93 -9.24
CA ALA A 140 9.01 -6.12 -8.39
C ALA A 140 7.69 -6.27 -7.64
N MET A 141 7.02 -5.17 -7.36
CA MET A 141 5.78 -5.12 -6.57
C MET A 141 4.75 -4.19 -7.20
N PHE A 142 3.48 -4.50 -6.96
CA PHE A 142 2.32 -3.72 -7.42
C PHE A 142 1.21 -3.74 -6.37
N HIS A 143 0.43 -2.67 -6.28
CA HIS A 143 -0.75 -2.62 -5.40
C HIS A 143 -1.88 -3.46 -5.98
N GLY A 144 -2.59 -4.21 -5.15
CA GLY A 144 -3.73 -4.96 -5.67
C GLY A 144 -4.44 -5.87 -4.68
N TYR A 145 -5.33 -6.67 -5.22
CA TYR A 145 -6.21 -7.58 -4.51
C TYR A 145 -6.15 -9.01 -5.13
N PRO A 146 -6.68 -10.04 -4.46
CA PRO A 146 -6.52 -11.43 -4.90
C PRO A 146 -6.97 -11.73 -6.33
N ALA A 147 -8.09 -11.16 -6.77
CA ALA A 147 -8.58 -11.40 -8.13
C ALA A 147 -7.64 -10.80 -9.19
N LEU A 148 -7.08 -9.61 -8.94
CA LEU A 148 -6.09 -8.99 -9.82
C LEU A 148 -4.80 -9.82 -9.86
N MET A 149 -4.36 -10.33 -8.70
CA MET A 149 -3.19 -11.23 -8.67
C MET A 149 -3.41 -12.48 -9.51
N GLN A 150 -4.62 -13.08 -9.46
CA GLN A 150 -4.95 -14.24 -10.28
C GLN A 150 -4.91 -13.90 -11.78
N GLU A 151 -5.49 -12.77 -12.17
CA GLU A 151 -5.47 -12.28 -13.55
C GLU A 151 -4.02 -12.09 -14.06
N TYR A 152 -3.16 -11.49 -13.25
CA TYR A 152 -1.76 -11.26 -13.62
C TYR A 152 -0.94 -12.56 -13.64
N GLN A 153 -1.25 -13.52 -12.74
CA GLN A 153 -0.62 -14.83 -12.74
C GLN A 153 -0.87 -15.59 -14.07
N GLU A 154 -2.01 -15.38 -14.71
CA GLU A 154 -2.34 -15.98 -16.01
C GLU A 154 -1.60 -15.31 -17.18
N GLN A 155 -1.16 -14.06 -17.01
CA GLN A 155 -0.47 -13.28 -18.04
C GLN A 155 1.06 -13.33 -17.94
N MET A 156 1.60 -13.75 -16.79
CA MET A 156 3.03 -13.74 -16.50
C MET A 156 3.59 -15.16 -16.41
N ASP A 157 4.76 -15.38 -17.02
CA ASP A 157 5.58 -16.58 -16.74
C ASP A 157 6.42 -16.34 -15.46
N ALA A 158 5.72 -16.09 -14.35
CA ALA A 158 6.33 -15.78 -13.05
C ALA A 158 5.40 -16.23 -11.93
N GLU A 159 5.96 -16.67 -10.80
CA GLU A 159 5.19 -16.94 -9.59
C GLU A 159 4.93 -15.63 -8.84
N LEU A 160 3.67 -15.39 -8.52
CA LEU A 160 3.26 -14.22 -7.72
C LEU A 160 2.95 -14.62 -6.29
N THR A 161 3.14 -13.69 -5.36
CA THR A 161 2.74 -13.83 -3.97
C THR A 161 2.18 -12.52 -3.42
N ARG A 162 1.54 -12.57 -2.26
CA ARG A 162 1.02 -11.39 -1.59
C ARG A 162 1.87 -11.05 -0.38
N ILE A 163 2.10 -9.75 -0.21
CA ILE A 163 2.78 -9.17 0.95
C ILE A 163 1.77 -8.24 1.64
N PRO A 164 1.60 -8.34 2.97
CA PRO A 164 0.76 -7.39 3.71
C PRO A 164 1.42 -6.00 3.74
N PHE A 165 0.66 -5.00 4.14
CA PHE A 165 1.21 -3.69 4.49
C PHE A 165 1.85 -3.75 5.87
N PHE A 166 3.05 -3.21 6.01
CA PHE A 166 3.80 -3.26 7.25
C PHE A 166 3.72 -1.95 8.03
N SER A 167 3.56 -2.05 9.34
CA SER A 167 3.70 -0.91 10.23
C SER A 167 5.15 -0.45 10.28
N GLN A 168 5.37 0.88 10.30
CA GLN A 168 6.67 1.47 10.56
C GLN A 168 6.95 1.65 12.06
N ILE A 169 5.91 1.62 12.89
CA ILE A 169 5.98 1.85 14.34
C ILE A 169 5.88 0.57 15.19
N SER A 170 5.62 -0.58 14.56
CA SER A 170 5.55 -1.88 15.22
C SER A 170 5.95 -3.00 14.26
N ASP A 171 6.10 -4.22 14.75
CA ASP A 171 6.32 -5.42 13.94
C ASP A 171 5.03 -6.00 13.34
N GLU A 172 3.93 -5.26 13.39
CA GLU A 172 2.63 -5.70 12.89
C GLU A 172 2.52 -5.52 11.37
N ALA A 173 1.68 -6.35 10.79
CA ALA A 173 1.35 -6.31 9.37
C ALA A 173 -0.17 -6.34 9.18
N PHE A 174 -0.65 -5.61 8.19
CA PHE A 174 -2.07 -5.37 7.98
C PHE A 174 -2.50 -5.70 6.55
N ILE A 175 -3.76 -6.05 6.41
CA ILE A 175 -4.46 -6.13 5.14
C ILE A 175 -5.57 -5.10 5.20
N ASN A 176 -5.57 -4.17 4.26
CA ASN A 176 -6.65 -3.20 4.16
C ASN A 176 -7.88 -3.87 3.53
N MET A 177 -9.05 -3.69 4.12
CA MET A 177 -10.30 -4.22 3.59
C MET A 177 -11.15 -3.06 3.07
N THR A 178 -11.29 -3.00 1.76
CA THR A 178 -12.27 -2.08 1.13
C THR A 178 -13.61 -2.77 1.00
N PRO A 179 -14.70 -2.12 1.39
CA PRO A 179 -16.06 -2.68 1.29
C PRO A 179 -16.53 -2.78 -0.16
#